data_3edd7024de1e42af27db02e68764a8fe
#
_entry.id   3edd7024de1e42af27db02e68764a8fe
#
_cell.length_a   1.000
_cell.length_b   1.000
_cell.length_c   1.000
_cell.angle_alpha   90.00
_cell.angle_beta   90.00
_cell.angle_gamma   90.00
#
_symmetry.space_group_name_H-M   'P 1'
#
loop_
_entity.id
_entity.type
_entity.pdbx_description
1 polymer ?
#
loop_
_entity_poly.entity_id
_entity_poly.type
_entity_poly.pdbx_seq_one_letter_code
_entity_poly.pdbx_strand_id
1 'polypeptide(L)'
;MSEPQPQLEIPTRAPAATSADDTILPFQVEALDLRGRVVRFGPAIDTILSRHNYPVPVAKLLGEAIVLTVLLGSTLKFEGRFILQTQSDGPVRMLVIDYTTPGKVRACARFDAARVAAAMAAGAAAPGTLLGHGHLAMTIDQGPDTARYQGIVALEGKDLEHAAHEYFLRSEQIPTRVRLAVAEELRAEIDGARHHWRAGGLLLQFLPQSPERARQPDLDPGDVPEGMEFQPQPEDDAWVQGRSLVATVEDLELLDPDVSAEQLLYRLFHEPGVRVFRSRDLHAQCSCSRAGVERMLRSFPQDDRDHMVENGKITVTCEFCNSTYVFAPMDVREPEPSQPDPG
;
A
#
# COMPACT_ATOMS: atom_id res chain seq x y z
N MET A 1 25.95 28.70 -59.10
CA MET A 1 26.36 28.79 -57.69
C MET A 1 25.09 28.80 -56.93
N SER A 2 24.71 27.63 -56.39
CA SER A 2 23.48 27.50 -55.57
C SER A 2 23.86 27.56 -54.12
N GLU A 3 23.28 28.48 -53.35
CA GLU A 3 23.47 28.59 -51.88
C GLU A 3 22.87 27.35 -51.18
N PRO A 4 23.58 26.83 -50.16
CA PRO A 4 23.02 25.73 -49.37
C PRO A 4 21.93 26.26 -48.45
N GLN A 5 20.77 25.61 -48.45
CA GLN A 5 19.67 25.88 -47.50
C GLN A 5 20.09 25.46 -46.09
N PRO A 6 19.69 26.24 -45.03
CA PRO A 6 19.97 25.89 -43.66
C PRO A 6 19.17 24.64 -43.26
N GLN A 7 19.88 23.60 -42.81
CA GLN A 7 19.27 22.43 -42.17
C GLN A 7 18.68 22.85 -40.84
N LEU A 8 17.37 22.64 -40.67
CA LEU A 8 16.69 22.79 -39.39
C LEU A 8 17.21 21.65 -38.47
N GLU A 9 18.06 22.00 -37.52
CA GLU A 9 18.37 21.09 -36.41
C GLU A 9 17.14 20.95 -35.52
N ILE A 10 16.54 19.76 -35.54
CA ILE A 10 15.52 19.36 -34.58
C ILE A 10 16.22 19.27 -33.23
N PRO A 11 15.84 20.08 -32.23
CA PRO A 11 16.47 19.97 -30.91
C PRO A 11 16.22 18.56 -30.37
N THR A 12 17.31 17.83 -30.15
CA THR A 12 17.28 16.55 -29.47
C THR A 12 16.64 16.80 -28.10
N ARG A 13 15.45 16.26 -27.87
CA ARG A 13 14.73 16.31 -26.61
C ARG A 13 15.70 15.90 -25.52
N ALA A 14 15.98 16.82 -24.56
CA ALA A 14 16.76 16.48 -23.38
C ALA A 14 16.15 15.19 -22.77
N PRO A 15 16.96 14.23 -22.27
CA PRO A 15 16.43 13.05 -21.63
C PRO A 15 15.45 13.52 -20.56
N ALA A 16 14.21 13.06 -20.67
CA ALA A 16 13.17 13.33 -19.67
C ALA A 16 13.78 12.98 -18.31
N ALA A 17 13.73 13.92 -17.37
CA ALA A 17 14.09 13.62 -16.00
C ALA A 17 13.32 12.35 -15.63
N THR A 18 14.04 11.27 -15.35
CA THR A 18 13.46 9.99 -14.94
C THR A 18 12.57 10.32 -13.75
N SER A 19 11.26 10.17 -13.92
CA SER A 19 10.33 10.34 -12.82
C SER A 19 10.82 9.39 -11.72
N ALA A 20 11.03 9.93 -10.52
CA ALA A 20 11.51 9.12 -9.40
C ALA A 20 10.36 8.19 -8.97
N ASP A 21 10.29 7.03 -9.61
CA ASP A 21 9.41 5.94 -9.18
C ASP A 21 9.94 5.32 -7.89
N ASP A 22 9.09 4.53 -7.24
CA ASP A 22 9.36 3.88 -5.95
C ASP A 22 9.71 4.90 -4.85
N THR A 23 8.89 5.94 -4.73
CA THR A 23 9.11 7.03 -3.76
C THR A 23 7.86 7.42 -2.99
N ILE A 24 8.10 7.99 -1.81
CA ILE A 24 7.10 8.68 -0.99
C ILE A 24 7.52 10.15 -0.92
N LEU A 25 6.67 11.06 -1.39
CA LEU A 25 6.88 12.51 -1.32
C LEU A 25 5.93 13.13 -0.31
N PRO A 26 6.39 13.53 0.88
CA PRO A 26 5.58 14.29 1.83
C PRO A 26 5.42 15.74 1.36
N PHE A 27 4.25 16.33 1.63
CA PHE A 27 3.97 17.72 1.32
C PHE A 27 3.09 18.40 2.37
N GLN A 28 3.03 19.73 2.32
CA GLN A 28 2.19 20.57 3.14
C GLN A 28 1.67 21.77 2.34
N VAL A 29 0.41 22.15 2.58
CA VAL A 29 -0.20 23.37 2.11
C VAL A 29 -0.53 24.21 3.34
N GLU A 30 0.42 25.08 3.73
CA GLU A 30 0.37 25.81 5.00
C GLU A 30 -0.85 26.74 5.08
N ALA A 31 -1.20 27.40 3.98
CA ALA A 31 -2.35 28.31 3.92
C ALA A 31 -3.71 27.61 4.20
N LEU A 32 -3.78 26.29 4.03
CA LEU A 32 -5.00 25.50 4.21
C LEU A 32 -4.92 24.51 5.37
N ASP A 33 -3.88 24.55 6.20
CA ASP A 33 -3.63 23.58 7.26
C ASP A 33 -3.66 22.11 6.78
N LEU A 34 -3.25 21.87 5.53
CA LEU A 34 -3.25 20.54 4.92
C LEU A 34 -1.86 19.91 4.93
N ARG A 35 -1.82 18.63 5.19
CA ARG A 35 -0.64 17.78 5.02
C ARG A 35 -0.97 16.56 4.18
N GLY A 36 -0.01 16.10 3.43
CA GLY A 36 -0.25 14.92 2.60
C GLY A 36 1.02 14.19 2.20
N ARG A 37 0.79 13.14 1.42
CA ARG A 37 1.83 12.33 0.77
C ARG A 37 1.38 11.91 -0.60
N VAL A 38 2.33 11.88 -1.51
CA VAL A 38 2.18 11.20 -2.79
C VAL A 38 3.11 9.99 -2.78
N VAL A 39 2.58 8.85 -3.15
CA VAL A 39 3.32 7.61 -3.36
C VAL A 39 3.28 7.27 -4.83
N ARG A 40 4.44 6.94 -5.39
CA ARG A 40 4.56 6.44 -6.76
C ARG A 40 5.38 5.17 -6.75
N PHE A 41 4.85 4.17 -7.44
CA PHE A 41 5.47 2.86 -7.59
C PHE A 41 5.65 2.51 -9.08
N GLY A 42 6.83 2.02 -9.41
CA GLY A 42 7.16 1.41 -10.69
C GLY A 42 7.77 0.02 -10.49
N PRO A 43 9.10 -0.16 -10.56
CA PRO A 43 9.75 -1.46 -10.45
C PRO A 43 9.44 -2.24 -9.16
N ALA A 44 9.27 -1.56 -8.02
CA ALA A 44 9.00 -2.25 -6.77
C ALA A 44 7.62 -2.91 -6.75
N ILE A 45 6.56 -2.23 -7.22
CA ILE A 45 5.22 -2.82 -7.28
C ILE A 45 5.16 -3.93 -8.32
N ASP A 46 5.80 -3.74 -9.49
CA ASP A 46 5.89 -4.77 -10.52
C ASP A 46 6.54 -6.04 -9.98
N THR A 47 7.65 -5.89 -9.25
CA THR A 47 8.32 -7.00 -8.57
C THR A 47 7.41 -7.75 -7.60
N ILE A 48 6.56 -7.05 -6.83
CA ILE A 48 5.67 -7.70 -5.85
C ILE A 48 4.52 -8.42 -6.56
N LEU A 49 3.84 -7.76 -7.50
CA LEU A 49 2.63 -8.28 -8.13
C LEU A 49 2.92 -9.40 -9.13
N SER A 50 4.08 -9.37 -9.82
CA SER A 50 4.44 -10.36 -10.83
C SER A 50 4.92 -11.70 -10.26
N ARG A 51 5.23 -11.78 -8.95
CA ARG A 51 5.77 -13.01 -8.33
C ARG A 51 4.77 -14.16 -8.21
N HIS A 52 3.48 -13.90 -8.25
CA HIS A 52 2.42 -14.86 -7.88
C HIS A 52 1.40 -15.16 -8.97
N ASN A 53 1.57 -14.66 -10.19
CA ASN A 53 0.60 -14.82 -11.29
C ASN A 53 -0.86 -14.53 -10.85
N TYR A 54 -1.08 -13.46 -10.10
CA TYR A 54 -2.41 -13.06 -9.67
C TYR A 54 -3.30 -12.72 -10.87
N PRO A 55 -4.60 -13.09 -10.87
CA PRO A 55 -5.55 -12.51 -11.80
C PRO A 55 -5.53 -10.98 -11.72
N VAL A 56 -5.70 -10.31 -12.85
CA VAL A 56 -5.60 -8.83 -12.94
C VAL A 56 -6.41 -8.09 -11.85
N PRO A 57 -7.68 -8.44 -11.57
CA PRO A 57 -8.43 -7.75 -10.51
C PRO A 57 -7.86 -7.97 -9.10
N VAL A 58 -7.26 -9.15 -8.84
CA VAL A 58 -6.60 -9.44 -7.55
C VAL A 58 -5.30 -8.65 -7.43
N ALA A 59 -4.52 -8.57 -8.51
CA ALA A 59 -3.28 -7.78 -8.54
C ALA A 59 -3.57 -6.28 -8.34
N LYS A 60 -4.61 -5.73 -8.98
CA LYS A 60 -5.04 -4.35 -8.80
C LYS A 60 -5.43 -4.08 -7.35
N LEU A 61 -6.29 -4.90 -6.77
CA LEU A 61 -6.73 -4.75 -5.39
C LEU A 61 -5.56 -4.86 -4.39
N LEU A 62 -4.62 -5.80 -4.61
CA LEU A 62 -3.41 -5.92 -3.80
C LEU A 62 -2.52 -4.68 -3.97
N GLY A 63 -2.39 -4.15 -5.18
CA GLY A 63 -1.64 -2.92 -5.46
C GLY A 63 -2.22 -1.71 -4.73
N GLU A 64 -3.54 -1.53 -4.77
CA GLU A 64 -4.24 -0.48 -4.00
C GLU A 64 -3.96 -0.62 -2.49
N ALA A 65 -4.04 -1.85 -1.95
CA ALA A 65 -3.74 -2.13 -0.55
C ALA A 65 -2.27 -1.82 -0.19
N ILE A 66 -1.32 -2.08 -1.10
CA ILE A 66 0.09 -1.73 -0.93
C ILE A 66 0.26 -0.20 -0.85
N VAL A 67 -0.32 0.53 -1.80
CA VAL A 67 -0.25 2.01 -1.82
C VAL A 67 -0.86 2.59 -0.56
N LEU A 68 -2.05 2.14 -0.16
CA LEU A 68 -2.71 2.57 1.07
C LEU A 68 -1.82 2.32 2.30
N THR A 69 -1.24 1.11 2.41
CA THR A 69 -0.36 0.75 3.52
C THR A 69 0.84 1.68 3.63
N VAL A 70 1.46 2.03 2.50
CA VAL A 70 2.61 2.93 2.46
C VAL A 70 2.20 4.37 2.79
N LEU A 71 1.08 4.85 2.24
CA LEU A 71 0.55 6.18 2.56
C LEU A 71 0.34 6.34 4.07
N LEU A 72 -0.29 5.35 4.71
CA LEU A 72 -0.57 5.37 6.14
C LEU A 72 0.67 5.13 6.99
N GLY A 73 1.41 4.07 6.71
CA GLY A 73 2.59 3.67 7.48
C GLY A 73 3.71 4.71 7.45
N SER A 74 3.85 5.44 6.33
CA SER A 74 4.85 6.51 6.22
C SER A 74 4.53 7.76 7.06
N THR A 75 3.30 7.89 7.59
CA THR A 75 2.95 8.98 8.52
C THR A 75 3.57 8.79 9.91
N LEU A 76 3.91 7.56 10.25
CA LEU A 76 4.44 7.19 11.55
C LEU A 76 5.83 7.77 11.76
N LYS A 77 6.09 8.27 12.98
CA LYS A 77 7.33 8.98 13.34
C LYS A 77 8.36 8.08 14.03
N PHE A 78 8.21 6.77 13.95
CA PHE A 78 9.08 5.81 14.64
C PHE A 78 9.61 4.75 13.66
N GLU A 79 10.62 4.02 14.07
CA GLU A 79 11.08 2.82 13.39
C GLU A 79 10.21 1.63 13.81
N GLY A 80 9.77 0.84 12.82
CA GLY A 80 8.88 -0.29 13.08
C GLY A 80 8.15 -0.76 11.85
N ARG A 81 7.11 -1.57 12.05
CA ARG A 81 6.27 -2.09 10.98
C ARG A 81 4.86 -1.55 11.10
N PHE A 82 4.29 -1.22 9.95
CA PHE A 82 2.86 -1.01 9.79
C PHE A 82 2.32 -2.14 8.93
N ILE A 83 1.35 -2.87 9.46
CA ILE A 83 0.75 -4.04 8.81
C ILE A 83 -0.71 -3.72 8.51
N LEU A 84 -1.09 -3.84 7.25
CA LEU A 84 -2.48 -3.81 6.82
C LEU A 84 -2.88 -5.24 6.47
N GLN A 85 -3.96 -5.70 7.09
CA GLN A 85 -4.52 -7.03 6.83
C GLN A 85 -6.03 -6.93 6.63
N THR A 86 -6.54 -7.57 5.58
CA THR A 86 -7.98 -7.80 5.42
C THR A 86 -8.32 -9.25 5.73
N GLN A 87 -9.52 -9.47 6.27
CA GLN A 87 -10.15 -10.78 6.33
C GLN A 87 -11.61 -10.62 5.96
N SER A 88 -12.06 -11.35 4.93
CA SER A 88 -13.37 -11.13 4.33
C SER A 88 -13.97 -12.40 3.74
N ASP A 89 -15.26 -12.35 3.45
CA ASP A 89 -16.04 -13.44 2.85
C ASP A 89 -16.07 -13.40 1.31
N GLY A 90 -15.47 -12.37 0.71
CA GLY A 90 -15.40 -12.19 -0.73
C GLY A 90 -14.53 -13.21 -1.46
N PRO A 91 -14.44 -13.12 -2.81
CA PRO A 91 -13.48 -13.90 -3.60
C PRO A 91 -12.02 -13.75 -3.17
N VAL A 92 -11.61 -12.56 -2.75
CA VAL A 92 -10.30 -12.28 -2.13
C VAL A 92 -10.49 -12.34 -0.62
N ARG A 93 -10.04 -13.44 -0.02
CA ARG A 93 -10.29 -13.74 1.39
C ARG A 93 -9.38 -12.97 2.34
N MET A 94 -8.15 -12.69 1.91
CA MET A 94 -7.16 -12.05 2.75
C MET A 94 -6.13 -11.31 1.90
N LEU A 95 -5.81 -10.10 2.30
CA LEU A 95 -4.64 -9.35 1.88
C LEU A 95 -3.76 -9.14 3.11
N VAL A 96 -2.44 -9.27 2.94
CA VAL A 96 -1.47 -8.94 4.01
C VAL A 96 -0.36 -8.12 3.40
N ILE A 97 -0.18 -6.92 3.91
CA ILE A 97 0.85 -5.98 3.47
C ILE A 97 1.65 -5.52 4.69
N ASP A 98 2.97 -5.67 4.62
CA ASP A 98 3.91 -5.15 5.60
C ASP A 98 4.68 -3.97 4.99
N TYR A 99 4.61 -2.83 5.63
CA TYR A 99 5.51 -1.70 5.42
C TYR A 99 6.45 -1.58 6.61
N THR A 100 7.74 -1.72 6.37
CA THR A 100 8.78 -1.51 7.40
C THR A 100 9.52 -0.22 7.10
N THR A 101 9.56 0.68 8.06
CA THR A 101 10.27 1.95 7.93
C THR A 101 11.76 1.73 7.64
N PRO A 102 12.42 2.56 6.82
CA PRO A 102 11.86 3.75 6.17
C PRO A 102 11.13 3.50 4.83
N GLY A 103 11.18 2.29 4.21
CA GLY A 103 10.61 2.11 2.86
C GLY A 103 10.55 0.66 2.35
N LYS A 104 10.66 -0.35 3.20
CA LYS A 104 10.61 -1.76 2.76
C LYS A 104 9.16 -2.24 2.72
N VAL A 105 8.76 -2.87 1.60
CA VAL A 105 7.40 -3.35 1.38
C VAL A 105 7.40 -4.80 0.94
N ARG A 106 6.47 -5.58 1.48
CA ARG A 106 6.11 -6.92 0.98
C ARG A 106 4.61 -7.12 1.12
N ALA A 107 4.03 -7.91 0.23
CA ALA A 107 2.60 -8.15 0.25
C ALA A 107 2.27 -9.54 -0.31
N CYS A 108 1.12 -10.08 0.09
CA CYS A 108 0.52 -11.25 -0.52
C CYS A 108 -1.01 -11.21 -0.41
N ALA A 109 -1.67 -11.98 -1.28
CA ALA A 109 -3.12 -12.14 -1.32
C ALA A 109 -3.49 -13.63 -1.28
N ARG A 110 -4.53 -13.97 -0.53
CA ARG A 110 -5.19 -15.28 -0.59
C ARG A 110 -6.58 -15.10 -1.20
N PHE A 111 -6.87 -15.84 -2.24
CA PHE A 111 -8.11 -15.73 -3.00
C PHE A 111 -8.62 -17.10 -3.47
N ASP A 112 -9.89 -17.16 -3.80
CA ASP A 112 -10.53 -18.31 -4.42
C ASP A 112 -10.56 -18.10 -5.93
N ALA A 113 -9.73 -18.85 -6.66
CA ALA A 113 -9.56 -18.69 -8.10
C ALA A 113 -10.86 -18.89 -8.89
N ALA A 114 -11.70 -19.84 -8.47
CA ALA A 114 -12.98 -20.11 -9.13
C ALA A 114 -13.98 -18.97 -8.94
N ARG A 115 -14.07 -18.43 -7.72
CA ARG A 115 -14.94 -17.28 -7.42
C ARG A 115 -14.44 -15.99 -8.11
N VAL A 116 -13.13 -15.76 -8.17
CA VAL A 116 -12.56 -14.63 -8.92
C VAL A 116 -12.88 -14.76 -10.41
N ALA A 117 -12.68 -15.94 -11.01
CA ALA A 117 -13.01 -16.18 -12.41
C ALA A 117 -14.51 -15.98 -12.69
N ALA A 118 -15.40 -16.44 -11.81
CA ALA A 118 -16.83 -16.22 -11.92
C ALA A 118 -17.19 -14.73 -11.81
N ALA A 119 -16.59 -13.98 -10.89
CA ALA A 119 -16.79 -12.54 -10.76
C ALA A 119 -16.32 -11.78 -12.02
N MET A 120 -15.18 -12.14 -12.60
CA MET A 120 -14.70 -11.58 -13.86
C MET A 120 -15.67 -11.86 -15.02
N ALA A 121 -16.13 -13.08 -15.15
CA ALA A 121 -17.09 -13.46 -16.20
C ALA A 121 -18.44 -12.73 -16.07
N ALA A 122 -18.84 -12.40 -14.86
CA ALA A 122 -20.05 -11.64 -14.57
C ALA A 122 -19.87 -10.11 -14.67
N GLY A 123 -18.66 -9.61 -14.95
CA GLY A 123 -18.34 -8.16 -14.91
C GLY A 123 -18.43 -7.54 -13.50
N ALA A 124 -18.36 -8.38 -12.46
CA ALA A 124 -18.53 -8.00 -11.05
C ALA A 124 -17.19 -8.04 -10.26
N ALA A 125 -16.06 -7.82 -10.92
CA ALA A 125 -14.73 -7.88 -10.31
C ALA A 125 -14.25 -6.51 -9.76
N ALA A 126 -15.18 -5.65 -9.31
CA ALA A 126 -14.84 -4.40 -8.63
C ALA A 126 -14.20 -4.67 -7.25
N PRO A 127 -13.31 -3.80 -6.74
CA PRO A 127 -12.59 -3.98 -5.48
C PRO A 127 -13.51 -4.32 -4.29
N GLY A 128 -14.59 -3.60 -4.11
CA GLY A 128 -15.56 -3.87 -3.03
C GLY A 128 -16.24 -5.24 -3.15
N THR A 129 -16.58 -5.67 -4.37
CA THR A 129 -17.16 -7.01 -4.60
C THR A 129 -16.14 -8.12 -4.35
N LEU A 130 -14.88 -7.90 -4.70
CA LEU A 130 -13.83 -8.88 -4.45
C LEU A 130 -13.53 -9.04 -2.96
N LEU A 131 -13.61 -7.97 -2.19
CA LEU A 131 -13.46 -8.02 -0.73
C LEU A 131 -14.71 -8.56 -0.05
N GLY A 132 -15.93 -8.16 -0.48
CA GLY A 132 -17.17 -8.54 0.22
C GLY A 132 -17.26 -7.91 1.61
N HIS A 133 -17.79 -8.70 2.58
CA HIS A 133 -17.92 -8.27 3.96
C HIS A 133 -16.82 -8.87 4.84
N GLY A 134 -16.42 -8.12 5.86
CA GLY A 134 -15.35 -8.55 6.75
C GLY A 134 -14.73 -7.37 7.51
N HIS A 135 -13.41 -7.42 7.71
CA HIS A 135 -12.71 -6.34 8.38
C HIS A 135 -11.33 -6.08 7.76
N LEU A 136 -10.89 -4.85 7.90
CA LEU A 136 -9.54 -4.39 7.63
C LEU A 136 -8.90 -4.02 8.97
N ALA A 137 -7.79 -4.64 9.30
CA ALA A 137 -6.99 -4.36 10.51
C ALA A 137 -5.71 -3.63 10.12
N MET A 138 -5.39 -2.57 10.85
CA MET A 138 -4.15 -1.82 10.75
C MET A 138 -3.38 -1.96 12.04
N THR A 139 -2.21 -2.60 11.98
CA THR A 139 -1.40 -2.89 13.17
C THR A 139 -0.08 -2.14 13.11
N ILE A 140 0.26 -1.46 14.20
CA ILE A 140 1.54 -0.81 14.43
C ILE A 140 2.36 -1.70 15.36
N ASP A 141 3.53 -2.15 14.87
CA ASP A 141 4.47 -2.99 15.61
C ASP A 141 5.83 -2.28 15.70
N GLN A 142 6.15 -1.77 16.87
CA GLN A 142 7.38 -1.03 17.16
C GLN A 142 8.48 -1.93 17.75
N GLY A 143 8.24 -3.23 17.84
CA GLY A 143 9.18 -4.19 18.37
C GLY A 143 8.70 -4.90 19.65
N PRO A 144 9.52 -5.81 20.20
CA PRO A 144 9.10 -6.72 21.26
C PRO A 144 8.75 -6.03 22.61
N ASP A 145 9.32 -4.85 22.85
CA ASP A 145 9.17 -4.14 24.12
C ASP A 145 8.02 -3.12 24.14
N THR A 146 7.24 -3.06 23.06
CA THR A 146 6.14 -2.11 22.91
C THR A 146 4.81 -2.81 22.70
N ALA A 147 3.74 -2.24 23.27
CA ALA A 147 2.40 -2.72 23.00
C ALA A 147 2.03 -2.46 21.52
N ARG A 148 1.47 -3.47 20.86
CA ARG A 148 0.93 -3.31 19.51
C ARG A 148 -0.35 -2.49 19.57
N TYR A 149 -0.42 -1.46 18.74
CA TYR A 149 -1.67 -0.75 18.49
C TYR A 149 -2.35 -1.35 17.26
N GLN A 150 -3.66 -1.57 17.34
CA GLN A 150 -4.44 -2.08 16.24
C GLN A 150 -5.74 -1.30 16.09
N GLY A 151 -5.97 -0.75 14.90
CA GLY A 151 -7.24 -0.20 14.47
C GLY A 151 -7.96 -1.21 13.58
N ILE A 152 -9.28 -1.32 13.73
CA ILE A 152 -10.11 -2.23 12.92
C ILE A 152 -11.26 -1.43 12.34
N VAL A 153 -11.52 -1.63 11.03
CA VAL A 153 -12.65 -1.06 10.32
C VAL A 153 -13.43 -2.15 9.57
N ALA A 154 -14.75 -2.04 9.53
CA ALA A 154 -15.60 -2.98 8.80
C ALA A 154 -15.42 -2.81 7.27
N LEU A 155 -15.41 -3.94 6.55
CA LEU A 155 -15.54 -3.98 5.10
C LEU A 155 -16.99 -4.34 4.77
N GLU A 156 -17.69 -3.44 4.11
CA GLU A 156 -19.12 -3.56 3.81
C GLU A 156 -19.37 -3.62 2.29
N GLY A 157 -18.52 -4.35 1.55
CA GLY A 157 -18.60 -4.42 0.09
C GLY A 157 -18.15 -3.13 -0.62
N LYS A 158 -17.45 -2.24 0.10
CA LYS A 158 -16.90 -1.00 -0.43
C LYS A 158 -15.39 -1.14 -0.67
N ASP A 159 -14.80 -0.17 -1.39
CA ASP A 159 -13.39 -0.17 -1.72
C ASP A 159 -12.48 0.24 -0.53
N LEU A 160 -11.18 0.17 -0.74
CA LEU A 160 -10.18 0.48 0.28
C LEU A 160 -10.08 1.98 0.58
N GLU A 161 -10.36 2.86 -0.39
CA GLU A 161 -10.42 4.31 -0.16
C GLU A 161 -11.53 4.63 0.86
N HIS A 162 -12.70 4.02 0.66
CA HIS A 162 -13.82 4.21 1.58
C HIS A 162 -13.51 3.68 2.99
N ALA A 163 -12.93 2.47 3.09
CA ALA A 163 -12.53 1.90 4.38
C ALA A 163 -11.53 2.81 5.11
N ALA A 164 -10.58 3.41 4.39
CA ALA A 164 -9.63 4.37 4.96
C ALA A 164 -10.34 5.64 5.45
N HIS A 165 -11.27 6.20 4.67
CA HIS A 165 -12.03 7.38 5.07
C HIS A 165 -12.85 7.13 6.34
N GLU A 166 -13.54 6.00 6.41
CA GLU A 166 -14.31 5.59 7.60
C GLU A 166 -13.42 5.45 8.84
N TYR A 167 -12.24 4.84 8.70
CA TYR A 167 -11.30 4.70 9.81
C TYR A 167 -10.87 6.06 10.35
N PHE A 168 -10.42 6.98 9.49
CA PHE A 168 -9.95 8.29 9.94
C PHE A 168 -11.06 9.15 10.52
N LEU A 169 -12.27 9.04 9.97
CA LEU A 169 -13.41 9.77 10.47
C LEU A 169 -13.82 9.30 11.88
N ARG A 170 -13.89 7.97 12.09
CA ARG A 170 -14.44 7.39 13.33
C ARG A 170 -13.39 7.20 14.44
N SER A 171 -12.16 6.82 14.06
CA SER A 171 -11.15 6.44 15.03
C SER A 171 -10.14 7.55 15.33
N GLU A 172 -9.70 8.27 14.30
CA GLU A 172 -8.65 9.29 14.43
C GLU A 172 -9.23 10.72 14.48
N GLN A 173 -10.49 10.88 14.08
CA GLN A 173 -11.17 12.20 13.99
C GLN A 173 -10.37 13.21 13.14
N ILE A 174 -9.63 12.73 12.15
CA ILE A 174 -8.85 13.53 11.22
C ILE A 174 -9.52 13.49 9.85
N PRO A 175 -10.06 14.59 9.33
CA PRO A 175 -10.58 14.65 7.97
C PRO A 175 -9.48 14.23 6.99
N THR A 176 -9.74 13.15 6.27
CA THR A 176 -8.75 12.50 5.41
C THR A 176 -9.35 12.22 4.05
N ARG A 177 -8.59 12.47 2.99
CA ARG A 177 -8.92 12.06 1.62
C ARG A 177 -7.80 11.20 1.06
N VAL A 178 -8.17 10.08 0.48
CA VAL A 178 -7.25 9.13 -0.17
C VAL A 178 -7.67 8.98 -1.63
N ARG A 179 -6.68 8.88 -2.53
CA ARG A 179 -6.83 8.44 -3.91
C ARG A 179 -5.81 7.34 -4.16
N LEU A 180 -6.26 6.25 -4.78
CA LEU A 180 -5.45 5.07 -5.11
C LEU A 180 -5.64 4.75 -6.59
N ALA A 181 -4.55 4.40 -7.26
CA ALA A 181 -4.60 3.96 -8.66
C ALA A 181 -3.60 2.84 -8.90
N VAL A 182 -4.02 1.82 -9.67
CA VAL A 182 -3.18 0.70 -10.09
C VAL A 182 -3.54 0.29 -11.52
N ALA A 183 -2.55 0.19 -12.37
CA ALA A 183 -2.74 -0.28 -13.74
C ALA A 183 -1.55 -1.08 -14.26
N GLU A 184 -1.80 -1.84 -15.32
CA GLU A 184 -0.76 -2.41 -16.17
C GLU A 184 -0.35 -1.38 -17.22
N GLU A 185 0.95 -1.19 -17.35
CA GLU A 185 1.59 -0.44 -18.42
C GLU A 185 2.19 -1.42 -19.44
N LEU A 186 1.90 -1.22 -20.71
CA LEU A 186 2.53 -1.98 -21.78
C LEU A 186 3.76 -1.22 -22.27
N ARG A 187 4.94 -1.76 -22.00
CA ARG A 187 6.22 -1.20 -22.47
C ARG A 187 6.77 -2.00 -23.62
N ALA A 188 7.26 -1.27 -24.65
CA ALA A 188 8.06 -1.88 -25.70
C ALA A 188 9.47 -2.16 -25.17
N GLU A 189 9.89 -3.42 -25.17
CA GLU A 189 11.23 -3.87 -24.80
C GLU A 189 11.94 -4.49 -26.03
N ILE A 190 13.24 -4.74 -25.92
CA ILE A 190 14.05 -5.30 -27.02
C ILE A 190 13.50 -6.65 -27.50
N ASP A 191 12.97 -7.46 -26.56
CA ASP A 191 12.44 -8.82 -26.82
C ASP A 191 10.92 -8.84 -27.08
N GLY A 192 10.29 -7.67 -27.26
CA GLY A 192 8.85 -7.52 -27.46
C GLY A 192 8.18 -6.66 -26.38
N ALA A 193 6.86 -6.49 -26.49
CA ALA A 193 6.11 -5.71 -25.50
C ALA A 193 5.86 -6.54 -24.23
N ARG A 194 6.09 -5.95 -23.07
CA ARG A 194 5.82 -6.55 -21.75
C ARG A 194 4.90 -5.69 -20.93
N HIS A 195 4.10 -6.37 -20.11
CA HIS A 195 3.25 -5.74 -19.13
C HIS A 195 4.02 -5.52 -17.83
N HIS A 196 3.95 -4.29 -17.32
CA HIS A 196 4.50 -3.90 -16.05
C HIS A 196 3.41 -3.29 -15.17
N TRP A 197 3.46 -3.55 -13.89
CA TRP A 197 2.54 -2.92 -12.94
C TRP A 197 3.02 -1.55 -12.53
N ARG A 198 2.09 -0.62 -12.46
CA ARG A 198 2.30 0.70 -11.86
C ARG A 198 1.23 0.97 -10.82
N ALA A 199 1.62 1.67 -9.77
CA ALA A 199 0.69 2.09 -8.74
C ALA A 199 1.05 3.47 -8.22
N GLY A 200 0.05 4.21 -7.79
CA GLY A 200 0.23 5.52 -7.19
C GLY A 200 -0.91 5.85 -6.25
N GLY A 201 -0.68 6.83 -5.39
CA GLY A 201 -1.72 7.31 -4.51
C GLY A 201 -1.36 8.63 -3.85
N LEU A 202 -2.40 9.30 -3.39
CA LEU A 202 -2.33 10.56 -2.68
C LEU A 202 -3.14 10.46 -1.39
N LEU A 203 -2.55 10.88 -0.29
CA LEU A 203 -3.20 11.08 1.00
C LEU A 203 -3.19 12.57 1.32
N LEU A 204 -4.35 13.12 1.68
CA LEU A 204 -4.50 14.48 2.20
C LEU A 204 -5.19 14.42 3.56
N GLN A 205 -4.68 15.18 4.53
CA GLN A 205 -5.23 15.30 5.88
C GLN A 205 -5.35 16.76 6.28
N PHE A 206 -6.44 17.09 6.93
CA PHE A 206 -6.66 18.40 7.52
C PHE A 206 -6.23 18.37 8.98
N LEU A 207 -5.25 19.19 9.32
CA LEU A 207 -4.67 19.28 10.67
C LEU A 207 -4.62 20.75 11.10
N PRO A 208 -5.76 21.31 11.53
CA PRO A 208 -5.87 22.72 11.88
C PRO A 208 -4.90 23.06 13.02
N GLN A 209 -4.18 24.18 12.87
CA GLN A 209 -3.22 24.66 13.86
C GLN A 209 -3.88 25.55 14.92
N SER A 210 -5.00 26.20 14.59
CA SER A 210 -5.72 27.06 15.52
C SER A 210 -6.78 26.28 16.30
N PRO A 211 -6.99 26.58 17.62
CA PRO A 211 -8.08 25.97 18.39
C PRO A 211 -9.47 26.27 17.82
N GLU A 212 -9.62 27.36 17.08
CA GLU A 212 -10.89 27.75 16.44
C GLU A 212 -11.22 26.85 15.23
N ARG A 213 -10.22 26.46 14.47
CA ARG A 213 -10.36 25.51 13.35
C ARG A 213 -10.34 24.06 13.80
N ALA A 214 -9.76 23.75 14.96
CA ALA A 214 -9.72 22.41 15.52
C ALA A 214 -11.06 21.96 16.14
N ARG A 215 -12.04 22.84 16.23
CA ARG A 215 -13.36 22.51 16.76
C ARG A 215 -14.12 21.64 15.76
N GLN A 216 -13.96 20.35 15.90
CA GLN A 216 -14.88 19.39 15.29
C GLN A 216 -16.15 19.27 16.15
N PRO A 217 -17.30 18.88 15.56
CA PRO A 217 -18.50 18.59 16.34
C PRO A 217 -18.20 17.46 17.32
N ASP A 218 -18.19 17.78 18.60
CA ASP A 218 -17.89 16.87 19.71
C ASP A 218 -19.04 15.89 20.02
N LEU A 219 -20.18 15.99 19.35
CA LEU A 219 -21.37 15.26 19.70
C LEU A 219 -21.78 14.30 18.59
N ASP A 220 -21.84 13.00 18.92
CA ASP A 220 -22.58 12.03 18.15
C ASP A 220 -24.06 12.47 18.10
N PRO A 221 -24.74 12.43 16.95
CA PRO A 221 -26.18 12.71 16.83
C PRO A 221 -27.05 11.93 17.83
N GLY A 222 -26.57 10.82 18.38
CA GLY A 222 -27.22 10.05 19.44
C GLY A 222 -27.28 10.74 20.81
N ASP A 223 -26.40 11.72 21.07
CA ASP A 223 -26.31 12.43 22.35
C ASP A 223 -27.08 13.78 22.35
N VAL A 224 -27.81 14.08 21.28
CA VAL A 224 -28.62 15.31 21.20
C VAL A 224 -29.85 15.17 22.09
N PRO A 225 -30.09 16.11 23.05
CA PRO A 225 -31.26 16.09 23.89
C PRO A 225 -32.55 16.09 23.08
N GLU A 226 -33.59 15.36 23.54
CA GLU A 226 -34.89 15.34 22.90
C GLU A 226 -35.42 16.78 22.70
N GLY A 227 -35.72 17.15 21.43
CA GLY A 227 -36.24 18.46 21.06
C GLY A 227 -35.21 19.46 20.52
N MET A 228 -33.95 19.11 20.43
CA MET A 228 -32.96 19.88 19.69
C MET A 228 -32.71 19.27 18.30
N GLU A 229 -32.81 20.08 17.25
CA GLU A 229 -32.37 19.67 15.91
C GLU A 229 -30.86 19.75 15.86
N PHE A 230 -30.19 18.64 15.52
CA PHE A 230 -28.78 18.63 15.23
C PHE A 230 -28.53 19.41 13.94
N GLN A 231 -27.86 20.55 14.05
CA GLN A 231 -27.34 21.26 12.90
C GLN A 231 -25.87 20.86 12.76
N PRO A 232 -25.51 20.04 11.74
CA PRO A 232 -24.10 19.74 11.48
C PRO A 232 -23.35 21.05 11.28
N GLN A 233 -22.24 21.22 12.00
CA GLN A 233 -21.39 22.39 11.76
C GLN A 233 -20.86 22.33 10.32
N PRO A 234 -20.81 23.45 9.61
CA PRO A 234 -20.24 23.48 8.27
C PRO A 234 -18.78 23.03 8.33
N GLU A 235 -18.38 22.16 7.39
CA GLU A 235 -16.98 21.78 7.21
C GLU A 235 -16.12 23.05 7.00
N ASP A 236 -14.87 23.01 7.47
CA ASP A 236 -13.93 24.12 7.23
C ASP A 236 -13.69 24.32 5.74
N ASP A 237 -13.77 25.55 5.28
CA ASP A 237 -13.63 25.91 3.85
C ASP A 237 -12.29 25.47 3.27
N ALA A 238 -11.21 25.51 4.06
CA ALA A 238 -9.89 25.04 3.65
C ALA A 238 -9.88 23.53 3.40
N TRP A 239 -10.58 22.75 4.25
CA TRP A 239 -10.77 21.34 4.02
C TRP A 239 -11.60 21.05 2.77
N VAL A 240 -12.73 21.75 2.62
CA VAL A 240 -13.61 21.62 1.43
C VAL A 240 -12.83 21.93 0.15
N GLN A 241 -12.02 22.98 0.14
CA GLN A 241 -11.16 23.32 -0.98
C GLN A 241 -10.15 22.22 -1.26
N GLY A 242 -9.40 21.78 -0.25
CA GLY A 242 -8.36 20.76 -0.40
C GLY A 242 -8.89 19.43 -0.90
N ARG A 243 -9.98 18.91 -0.30
CA ARG A 243 -10.60 17.66 -0.73
C ARG A 243 -11.20 17.73 -2.13
N SER A 244 -11.72 18.89 -2.52
CA SER A 244 -12.27 19.11 -3.86
C SER A 244 -11.18 19.10 -4.92
N LEU A 245 -10.04 19.73 -4.65
CA LEU A 245 -8.86 19.65 -5.53
C LEU A 245 -8.36 18.21 -5.69
N VAL A 246 -8.24 17.46 -4.60
CA VAL A 246 -7.82 16.04 -4.66
C VAL A 246 -8.85 15.18 -5.39
N ALA A 247 -10.14 15.50 -5.32
CA ALA A 247 -11.17 14.77 -6.06
C ALA A 247 -11.04 14.93 -7.60
N THR A 248 -10.31 15.93 -8.09
CA THR A 248 -10.01 16.10 -9.52
C THR A 248 -8.85 15.26 -10.03
N VAL A 249 -8.15 14.54 -9.15
CA VAL A 249 -7.01 13.71 -9.55
C VAL A 249 -7.51 12.50 -10.32
N GLU A 250 -7.02 12.34 -11.53
CA GLU A 250 -7.29 11.19 -12.38
C GLU A 250 -6.25 10.08 -12.14
N ASP A 251 -6.63 8.83 -12.35
CA ASP A 251 -5.75 7.69 -12.16
C ASP A 251 -4.48 7.80 -13.02
N LEU A 252 -4.60 8.32 -14.25
CA LEU A 252 -3.45 8.54 -15.13
C LEU A 252 -2.42 9.50 -14.54
N GLU A 253 -2.83 10.52 -13.81
CA GLU A 253 -1.89 11.47 -13.19
C GLU A 253 -1.07 10.83 -12.06
N LEU A 254 -1.62 9.81 -11.42
CA LEU A 254 -0.92 9.01 -10.40
C LEU A 254 0.00 7.94 -11.01
N LEU A 255 -0.27 7.52 -12.24
CA LEU A 255 0.39 6.36 -12.87
C LEU A 255 1.37 6.73 -13.98
N ASP A 256 1.17 7.87 -14.67
CA ASP A 256 1.99 8.28 -15.80
C ASP A 256 3.45 8.54 -15.36
N PRO A 257 4.45 7.82 -15.90
CA PRO A 257 5.85 8.01 -15.56
C PRO A 257 6.39 9.40 -15.94
N ASP A 258 5.77 10.08 -16.90
CA ASP A 258 6.19 11.41 -17.35
C ASP A 258 5.65 12.55 -16.45
N VAL A 259 4.71 12.26 -15.56
CA VAL A 259 4.16 13.22 -14.59
C VAL A 259 4.82 12.98 -13.23
N SER A 260 5.65 13.90 -12.75
CA SER A 260 6.23 13.78 -11.41
C SER A 260 5.22 14.10 -10.29
N ALA A 261 5.50 13.60 -9.08
CA ALA A 261 4.69 13.91 -7.91
C ALA A 261 4.64 15.41 -7.62
N GLU A 262 5.75 16.12 -7.86
CA GLU A 262 5.85 17.58 -7.70
C GLU A 262 4.99 18.32 -8.73
N GLN A 263 4.95 17.85 -9.99
CA GLN A 263 4.09 18.43 -11.03
C GLN A 263 2.61 18.26 -10.68
N LEU A 264 2.20 17.08 -10.21
CA LEU A 264 0.85 16.83 -9.73
C LEU A 264 0.48 17.78 -8.57
N LEU A 265 1.36 17.89 -7.56
CA LEU A 265 1.12 18.77 -6.42
C LEU A 265 1.08 20.25 -6.82
N TYR A 266 1.93 20.67 -7.75
CA TYR A 266 1.88 22.04 -8.29
C TYR A 266 0.56 22.30 -9.01
N ARG A 267 0.09 21.39 -9.85
CA ARG A 267 -1.22 21.51 -10.51
C ARG A 267 -2.36 21.68 -9.50
N LEU A 268 -2.33 20.92 -8.41
CA LEU A 268 -3.40 20.95 -7.40
C LEU A 268 -3.36 22.21 -6.51
N PHE A 269 -2.16 22.63 -6.10
CA PHE A 269 -2.00 23.54 -4.99
C PHE A 269 -1.10 24.76 -5.30
N HIS A 270 -0.90 25.12 -6.58
CA HIS A 270 -0.06 26.28 -6.92
C HIS A 270 -0.62 27.62 -6.39
N GLU A 271 -1.96 27.77 -6.32
CA GLU A 271 -2.57 29.00 -5.82
C GLU A 271 -2.36 29.20 -4.31
N PRO A 272 -2.71 28.23 -3.42
CA PRO A 272 -2.45 28.38 -2.00
C PRO A 272 -0.98 28.19 -1.63
N GLY A 273 -0.17 27.68 -2.54
CA GLY A 273 1.24 27.33 -2.33
C GLY A 273 1.43 25.97 -1.69
N VAL A 274 2.31 25.13 -2.28
CA VAL A 274 2.64 23.80 -1.78
C VAL A 274 4.13 23.71 -1.45
N ARG A 275 4.44 23.17 -0.28
CA ARG A 275 5.79 22.86 0.16
C ARG A 275 5.99 21.36 0.13
N VAL A 276 7.01 20.90 -0.57
CA VAL A 276 7.42 19.50 -0.60
C VAL A 276 8.61 19.26 0.31
N PHE A 277 8.71 18.04 0.86
CA PHE A 277 9.82 17.63 1.70
C PHE A 277 10.68 16.58 0.98
N ARG A 278 11.76 16.17 1.61
CA ARG A 278 12.65 15.15 1.04
C ARG A 278 11.87 13.85 0.83
N SER A 279 11.94 13.33 -0.39
CA SER A 279 11.39 12.02 -0.74
C SER A 279 12.12 10.88 -0.01
N ARG A 280 11.43 9.74 0.15
CA ARG A 280 11.99 8.50 0.69
C ARG A 280 11.80 7.41 -0.34
N ASP A 281 12.80 6.54 -0.47
CA ASP A 281 12.77 5.44 -1.42
C ASP A 281 11.94 4.26 -0.89
N LEU A 282 11.30 3.55 -1.81
CA LEU A 282 10.53 2.34 -1.56
C LEU A 282 11.24 1.13 -2.19
N HIS A 283 11.19 0.00 -1.51
CA HIS A 283 11.86 -1.22 -1.94
C HIS A 283 10.97 -2.44 -1.73
N ALA A 284 10.84 -3.26 -2.78
CA ALA A 284 10.23 -4.58 -2.70
C ALA A 284 11.16 -5.55 -1.97
N GLN A 285 11.05 -5.66 -0.65
CA GLN A 285 11.96 -6.47 0.15
C GLN A 285 11.21 -7.43 1.07
N CYS A 286 11.38 -8.74 0.85
CA CYS A 286 10.94 -9.77 1.77
C CYS A 286 11.97 -10.03 2.87
N SER A 287 11.51 -10.26 4.09
CA SER A 287 12.36 -10.60 5.23
C SER A 287 12.62 -12.10 5.39
N CYS A 288 12.11 -12.95 4.47
CA CYS A 288 12.35 -14.38 4.53
C CYS A 288 13.83 -14.71 4.24
N SER A 289 14.33 -15.76 4.89
CA SER A 289 15.68 -16.28 4.65
C SER A 289 15.71 -17.77 4.93
N ARG A 290 16.66 -18.51 4.31
CA ARG A 290 16.85 -19.93 4.59
C ARG A 290 17.02 -20.21 6.08
N ALA A 291 17.86 -19.43 6.76
CA ALA A 291 18.08 -19.58 8.21
C ALA A 291 16.83 -19.27 9.04
N GLY A 292 15.99 -18.32 8.61
CA GLY A 292 14.71 -18.02 9.26
C GLY A 292 13.71 -19.17 9.13
N VAL A 293 13.59 -19.75 7.93
CA VAL A 293 12.74 -20.91 7.67
C VAL A 293 13.22 -22.13 8.42
N GLU A 294 14.54 -22.38 8.45
CA GLU A 294 15.14 -23.47 9.21
C GLU A 294 14.83 -23.38 10.71
N ARG A 295 14.99 -22.18 11.33
CA ARG A 295 14.61 -21.98 12.74
C ARG A 295 13.12 -22.23 12.98
N MET A 296 12.26 -21.79 12.06
CA MET A 296 10.83 -22.05 12.13
C MET A 296 10.55 -23.56 12.06
N LEU A 297 11.13 -24.28 11.12
CA LEU A 297 10.97 -25.74 11.02
C LEU A 297 11.43 -26.47 12.27
N ARG A 298 12.54 -26.06 12.88
CA ARG A 298 13.04 -26.63 14.14
C ARG A 298 12.11 -26.38 15.33
N SER A 299 11.24 -25.37 15.30
CA SER A 299 10.25 -25.11 16.36
C SER A 299 9.05 -26.07 16.35
N PHE A 300 8.84 -26.84 15.28
CA PHE A 300 7.80 -27.88 15.23
C PHE A 300 8.25 -29.16 15.91
N PRO A 301 7.32 -29.94 16.52
CA PRO A 301 7.59 -31.28 17.00
C PRO A 301 8.15 -32.20 15.89
N GLN A 302 8.89 -33.22 16.27
CA GLN A 302 9.51 -34.16 15.31
C GLN A 302 8.46 -34.82 14.41
N ASP A 303 7.35 -35.27 15.00
CA ASP A 303 6.26 -35.94 14.27
C ASP A 303 5.66 -35.02 13.18
N ASP A 304 5.50 -33.75 13.49
CA ASP A 304 5.01 -32.76 12.51
C ASP A 304 6.01 -32.56 11.36
N ARG A 305 7.31 -32.49 11.68
CA ARG A 305 8.37 -32.40 10.67
C ARG A 305 8.42 -33.62 9.77
N ASP A 306 8.24 -34.82 10.33
CA ASP A 306 8.24 -36.09 9.58
C ASP A 306 7.04 -36.15 8.62
N HIS A 307 5.88 -35.58 8.99
CA HIS A 307 4.72 -35.42 8.10
C HIS A 307 4.92 -34.38 6.98
N MET A 308 5.85 -33.42 7.14
CA MET A 308 6.20 -32.46 6.10
C MET A 308 7.16 -33.02 5.04
N VAL A 309 7.68 -34.24 5.24
CA VAL A 309 8.63 -34.85 4.30
C VAL A 309 7.92 -35.43 3.10
N GLU A 310 8.12 -34.83 1.94
CA GLU A 310 7.66 -35.32 0.65
C GLU A 310 8.88 -35.65 -0.22
N ASN A 311 8.93 -36.88 -0.76
CA ASN A 311 10.03 -37.36 -1.60
C ASN A 311 11.43 -37.17 -0.95
N GLY A 312 11.52 -37.36 0.38
CA GLY A 312 12.79 -37.24 1.13
C GLY A 312 13.25 -35.80 1.40
N LYS A 313 12.40 -34.79 1.20
CA LYS A 313 12.71 -33.36 1.37
C LYS A 313 11.54 -32.64 2.04
N ILE A 314 11.85 -31.56 2.75
CA ILE A 314 10.86 -30.58 3.25
C ILE A 314 10.95 -29.34 2.36
N THR A 315 9.84 -28.99 1.72
CA THR A 315 9.77 -27.83 0.83
C THR A 315 8.87 -26.75 1.44
N VAL A 316 9.40 -25.54 1.59
CA VAL A 316 8.66 -24.39 2.13
C VAL A 316 8.69 -23.25 1.13
N THR A 317 7.54 -22.77 0.72
CA THR A 317 7.41 -21.61 -0.16
C THR A 317 6.94 -20.40 0.62
N CYS A 318 7.63 -19.27 0.48
CA CYS A 318 7.25 -18.02 1.14
C CYS A 318 6.03 -17.41 0.48
N GLU A 319 4.95 -17.20 1.21
CA GLU A 319 3.71 -16.59 0.69
C GLU A 319 3.89 -15.15 0.20
N PHE A 320 4.89 -14.41 0.69
CA PHE A 320 5.13 -13.01 0.29
C PHE A 320 5.94 -12.86 -1.00
N CYS A 321 6.92 -13.72 -1.23
CA CYS A 321 7.84 -13.53 -2.36
C CYS A 321 7.97 -14.75 -3.27
N ASN A 322 7.21 -15.81 -3.01
CA ASN A 322 7.19 -17.06 -3.76
C ASN A 322 8.57 -17.77 -3.83
N SER A 323 9.53 -17.36 -2.97
CA SER A 323 10.81 -18.08 -2.87
C SER A 323 10.63 -19.42 -2.21
N THR A 324 11.18 -20.47 -2.82
CA THR A 324 11.11 -21.84 -2.34
C THR A 324 12.41 -22.25 -1.66
N TYR A 325 12.29 -22.80 -0.47
CA TYR A 325 13.40 -23.34 0.34
C TYR A 325 13.22 -24.84 0.48
N VAL A 326 14.29 -25.58 0.18
CA VAL A 326 14.30 -27.03 0.25
C VAL A 326 15.32 -27.46 1.32
N PHE A 327 14.90 -28.33 2.22
CA PHE A 327 15.70 -28.86 3.32
C PHE A 327 15.73 -30.39 3.27
N ALA A 328 16.87 -30.99 3.60
CA ALA A 328 16.89 -32.38 3.96
C ALA A 328 16.33 -32.56 5.39
N PRO A 329 15.64 -33.67 5.72
CA PRO A 329 15.10 -33.86 7.07
C PRO A 329 16.17 -33.75 8.18
N MET A 330 17.41 -34.09 7.88
CA MET A 330 18.52 -33.94 8.81
C MET A 330 18.92 -32.48 9.10
N ASP A 331 18.71 -31.56 8.16
CA ASP A 331 19.08 -30.14 8.31
C ASP A 331 18.26 -29.45 9.41
N VAL A 332 17.06 -29.97 9.67
CA VAL A 332 16.07 -29.40 10.60
C VAL A 332 15.90 -30.20 11.89
N ARG A 333 16.73 -31.23 12.11
CA ARG A 333 16.78 -31.96 13.41
C ARG A 333 17.43 -31.07 14.48
N GLU A 334 17.01 -31.24 15.71
CA GLU A 334 17.74 -30.66 16.84
C GLU A 334 19.14 -31.26 16.90
N PRO A 335 20.19 -30.47 17.19
CA PRO A 335 21.48 -31.03 17.48
C PRO A 335 21.34 -32.00 18.68
N GLU A 336 21.82 -33.24 18.52
CA GLU A 336 21.88 -34.18 19.66
C GLU A 336 22.59 -33.47 20.82
N PRO A 337 22.03 -33.57 22.04
CA PRO A 337 22.72 -33.03 23.22
C PRO A 337 24.10 -33.64 23.27
N SER A 338 25.13 -32.79 23.22
CA SER A 338 26.52 -33.22 23.36
C SER A 338 26.60 -34.09 24.60
N GLN A 339 26.97 -35.39 24.42
CA GLN A 339 27.25 -36.27 25.55
C GLN A 339 28.31 -35.57 26.41
N PRO A 340 28.16 -35.52 27.75
CA PRO A 340 29.20 -35.03 28.61
C PRO A 340 30.41 -35.95 28.41
N ASP A 341 31.59 -35.36 28.16
CA ASP A 341 32.85 -36.04 28.10
C ASP A 341 32.97 -36.97 29.33
N PRO A 342 33.26 -38.30 29.18
CA PRO A 342 33.53 -39.15 30.31
C PRO A 342 34.89 -38.75 30.87
N GLY A 343 34.89 -37.98 32.00
CA GLY A 343 36.07 -37.59 32.75
C GLY A 343 36.86 -38.79 33.33
#